data_3a7b0247c1f1e451178f41bb86091a18
#
_entry.id   3a7b0247c1f1e451178f41bb86091a18
#
_cell.length_a   1.000
_cell.length_b   1.000
_cell.length_c   1.000
_cell.angle_alpha   90.00
_cell.angle_beta   90.00
_cell.angle_gamma   90.00
#
_symmetry.space_group_name_H-M   'P 1'
#
loop_
_entity.id
_entity.type
_entity.pdbx_description
1 polymer ?
#
loop_
_entity_poly.entity_id
_entity_poly.type
_entity_poly.pdbx_seq_one_letter_code
_entity_poly.pdbx_strand_id
1 'polypeptide(L)'
;MSIEISQNNYAGLIVSHYDNDNIYPLLPLLSEEFPNWTVDKIKNYVQMVISKKHDISGMLVSKNESMYNVGLLIYTFQSISSKYLYDNVKDELSTCMVVENLIASSPILKQQVFLVLVESAINIAKKNNCKFIELPKFDETYKLINEKYLKKIIKINSFRTAIDIS
;
A
#
# COMPACT_ATOMS: atom_id res chain seq x y z
N MET A 1 12.48 -9.62 -12.48
CA MET A 1 11.91 -8.68 -13.47
C MET A 1 10.84 -7.86 -12.76
N SER A 2 11.10 -6.59 -12.52
CA SER A 2 10.09 -5.70 -11.93
C SER A 2 9.03 -5.42 -12.99
N ILE A 3 7.78 -5.75 -12.68
CA ILE A 3 6.65 -5.41 -13.54
C ILE A 3 6.33 -3.93 -13.25
N GLU A 4 6.52 -3.06 -14.22
CA GLU A 4 6.00 -1.69 -14.16
C GLU A 4 4.48 -1.74 -14.07
N ILE A 5 3.92 -1.32 -12.95
CA ILE A 5 2.51 -1.51 -12.65
C ILE A 5 1.66 -0.34 -13.12
N SER A 6 2.20 0.85 -13.22
CA SER A 6 1.55 1.96 -13.91
C SER A 6 2.52 3.12 -14.16
N GLN A 7 2.49 3.65 -15.36
CA GLN A 7 2.91 5.02 -15.65
C GLN A 7 1.70 5.93 -15.38
N ASN A 8 1.41 6.21 -14.12
CA ASN A 8 0.49 7.29 -13.85
C ASN A 8 1.26 8.60 -13.99
N ASN A 9 0.79 9.45 -14.87
CA ASN A 9 1.37 10.76 -15.22
C ASN A 9 1.32 11.79 -14.08
N TYR A 10 1.32 11.36 -12.84
CA TYR A 10 1.39 12.26 -11.70
C TYR A 10 2.86 12.62 -11.42
N ALA A 11 3.25 13.81 -11.90
CA ALA A 11 4.54 14.43 -11.55
C ALA A 11 5.79 13.55 -11.83
N GLY A 12 5.76 12.71 -12.87
CA GLY A 12 6.90 11.84 -13.23
C GLY A 12 7.19 10.71 -12.24
N LEU A 13 6.21 10.33 -11.43
CA LEU A 13 6.35 9.23 -10.47
C LEU A 13 6.13 7.87 -11.15
N ILE A 14 7.04 6.94 -10.89
CA ILE A 14 6.99 5.56 -11.40
C ILE A 14 6.85 4.63 -10.21
N VAL A 15 5.87 3.72 -10.25
CA VAL A 15 5.64 2.70 -9.22
C VAL A 15 6.01 1.33 -9.75
N SER A 16 6.78 0.58 -8.96
CA SER A 16 7.15 -0.80 -9.26
C SER A 16 7.21 -1.64 -8.00
N HIS A 17 7.10 -2.97 -8.16
CA HIS A 17 7.43 -3.89 -7.08
C HIS A 17 8.92 -3.82 -6.73
N TYR A 18 9.22 -3.90 -5.45
CA TYR A 18 10.58 -4.00 -4.95
C TYR A 18 10.88 -5.42 -4.52
N ASP A 19 11.73 -6.09 -5.27
CA ASP A 19 12.10 -7.50 -5.08
C ASP A 19 13.59 -7.70 -4.79
N ASN A 20 14.31 -6.60 -4.55
CA ASN A 20 15.74 -6.63 -4.31
C ASN A 20 16.03 -6.91 -2.83
N ASP A 21 16.96 -7.83 -2.55
CA ASP A 21 17.40 -8.13 -1.19
C ASP A 21 18.17 -6.99 -0.51
N ASN A 22 18.70 -6.06 -1.29
CA ASN A 22 19.39 -4.89 -0.76
C ASN A 22 18.40 -3.81 -0.33
N ILE A 23 18.19 -3.68 0.97
CA ILE A 23 17.28 -2.70 1.57
C ILE A 23 17.90 -1.31 1.78
N TYR A 24 19.21 -1.16 1.63
CA TYR A 24 19.87 0.10 1.93
C TYR A 24 19.33 1.32 1.16
N PRO A 25 18.92 1.21 -0.11
CA PRO A 25 18.28 2.34 -0.80
C PRO A 25 16.95 2.79 -0.20
N LEU A 26 16.29 1.91 0.56
CA LEU A 26 15.00 2.19 1.21
C LEU A 26 15.14 2.55 2.70
N LEU A 27 16.34 2.42 3.22
CA LEU A 27 16.57 2.58 4.66
C LEU A 27 16.17 3.97 5.19
N PRO A 28 16.38 5.07 4.48
CA PRO A 28 15.88 6.38 4.93
C PRO A 28 14.37 6.41 5.15
N LEU A 29 13.59 5.83 4.24
CA LEU A 29 12.13 5.75 4.37
C LEU A 29 11.71 4.82 5.52
N LEU A 30 12.33 3.65 5.59
CA LEU A 30 12.00 2.62 6.57
C LEU A 30 12.39 3.04 8.00
N SER A 31 13.52 3.73 8.16
CA SER A 31 13.97 4.20 9.47
C SER A 31 13.09 5.33 10.01
N GLU A 32 12.53 6.14 9.15
CA GLU A 32 11.58 7.18 9.53
C GLU A 32 10.27 6.55 10.04
N GLU A 33 9.77 5.52 9.37
CA GLU A 33 8.57 4.78 9.76
C GLU A 33 8.76 3.95 11.02
N PHE A 34 9.95 3.36 11.18
CA PHE A 34 10.29 2.47 12.29
C PHE A 34 11.44 3.02 13.15
N PRO A 35 11.26 4.18 13.80
CA PRO A 35 12.37 4.88 14.46
C PRO A 35 12.98 4.10 15.62
N ASN A 36 12.24 3.15 16.20
CA ASN A 36 12.69 2.33 17.33
C ASN A 36 13.19 0.94 16.92
N TRP A 37 13.27 0.67 15.61
CA TRP A 37 13.76 -0.61 15.14
C TRP A 37 15.22 -0.53 14.75
N THR A 38 15.96 -1.60 15.03
CA THR A 38 17.33 -1.75 14.50
C THR A 38 17.30 -2.02 12.99
N VAL A 39 18.40 -1.73 12.33
CA VAL A 39 18.56 -2.02 10.88
C VAL A 39 18.32 -3.51 10.59
N ASP A 40 18.82 -4.39 11.42
CA ASP A 40 18.62 -5.84 11.25
C ASP A 40 17.15 -6.24 11.36
N LYS A 41 16.41 -5.62 12.27
CA LYS A 41 14.99 -5.88 12.42
C LYS A 41 14.20 -5.40 11.18
N ILE A 42 14.52 -4.23 10.68
CA ILE A 42 13.94 -3.69 9.43
C ILE A 42 14.27 -4.62 8.26
N LYS A 43 15.53 -5.03 8.14
CA LYS A 43 15.98 -5.95 7.08
C LYS A 43 15.20 -7.27 7.11
N ASN A 44 15.08 -7.88 8.27
CA ASN A 44 14.37 -9.15 8.44
C ASN A 44 12.89 -9.01 8.07
N TYR A 45 12.25 -7.92 8.46
CA TYR A 45 10.86 -7.62 8.11
C TYR A 45 10.67 -7.49 6.60
N VAL A 46 11.49 -6.68 5.95
CA VAL A 46 11.42 -6.48 4.49
C VAL A 46 11.69 -7.78 3.74
N GLN A 47 12.69 -8.54 4.14
CA GLN A 47 13.00 -9.84 3.52
C GLN A 47 11.84 -10.83 3.68
N MET A 48 11.17 -10.82 4.81
CA MET A 48 9.96 -11.63 5.02
C MET A 48 8.85 -11.23 4.05
N VAL A 49 8.63 -9.94 3.85
CA VAL A 49 7.60 -9.42 2.94
C VAL A 49 7.90 -9.82 1.48
N ILE A 50 9.11 -9.55 1.00
CA ILE A 50 9.47 -9.82 -0.41
C ILE A 50 9.63 -11.30 -0.72
N SER A 51 9.96 -12.14 0.27
CA SER A 51 10.11 -13.59 0.08
C SER A 51 8.81 -14.28 -0.34
N LYS A 52 7.67 -13.67 -0.11
CA LYS A 52 6.33 -14.18 -0.48
C LYS A 52 5.98 -13.96 -1.96
N LYS A 53 6.86 -13.37 -2.74
CA LYS A 53 6.76 -13.20 -4.22
C LYS A 53 5.41 -12.64 -4.68
N HIS A 54 4.87 -11.69 -3.94
CA HIS A 54 3.60 -11.03 -4.21
C HIS A 54 2.34 -11.89 -4.04
N ASP A 55 2.47 -13.17 -3.73
CA ASP A 55 1.31 -14.07 -3.54
C ASP A 55 0.57 -13.82 -2.23
N ILE A 56 1.30 -13.51 -1.16
CA ILE A 56 0.75 -13.25 0.18
C ILE A 56 1.04 -11.82 0.61
N SER A 57 2.20 -11.31 0.26
CA SER A 57 2.64 -9.96 0.60
C SER A 57 3.58 -9.41 -0.47
N GLY A 58 3.70 -8.10 -0.52
CA GLY A 58 4.61 -7.42 -1.43
C GLY A 58 4.90 -6.00 -0.99
N MET A 59 5.84 -5.40 -1.70
CA MET A 59 6.26 -4.03 -1.47
C MET A 59 6.31 -3.27 -2.79
N LEU A 60 5.68 -2.09 -2.81
CA LEU A 60 5.73 -1.15 -3.91
C LEU A 60 6.63 0.01 -3.55
N VAL A 61 7.39 0.48 -4.50
CA VAL A 61 8.24 1.67 -4.36
C VAL A 61 7.87 2.67 -5.44
N SER A 62 7.75 3.93 -5.05
CA SER A 62 7.60 5.05 -5.97
C SER A 62 8.95 5.74 -6.13
N LYS A 63 9.35 5.97 -7.39
CA LYS A 63 10.55 6.72 -7.75
C LYS A 63 10.16 8.00 -8.48
N ASN A 64 10.95 9.05 -8.27
CA ASN A 64 10.83 10.29 -9.03
C ASN A 64 11.61 10.21 -10.37
N GLU A 65 11.57 11.29 -11.16
CA GLU A 65 12.28 11.38 -12.44
C GLU A 65 13.81 11.19 -12.32
N SER A 66 14.38 11.54 -11.16
CA SER A 66 15.80 11.33 -10.86
C SER A 66 16.10 9.94 -10.32
N MET A 67 15.13 9.02 -10.36
CA MET A 67 15.23 7.64 -9.89
C MET A 67 15.46 7.46 -8.37
N TYR A 68 15.19 8.49 -7.57
CA TYR A 68 15.19 8.37 -6.11
C TYR A 68 13.93 7.74 -5.59
N ASN A 69 14.06 6.88 -4.59
CA ASN A 69 12.92 6.29 -3.88
C ASN A 69 12.26 7.36 -3.00
N VAL A 70 11.06 7.76 -3.35
CA VAL A 70 10.30 8.83 -2.66
C VAL A 70 9.09 8.33 -1.90
N GLY A 71 8.72 7.07 -2.09
CA GLY A 71 7.60 6.47 -1.39
C GLY A 71 7.66 4.95 -1.37
N LEU A 72 6.93 4.38 -0.43
CA LEU A 72 6.89 2.95 -0.16
C LEU A 72 5.50 2.54 0.31
N LEU A 73 5.03 1.41 -0.17
CA LEU A 73 3.80 0.77 0.30
C LEU A 73 4.07 -0.72 0.53
N ILE A 74 3.72 -1.22 1.72
CA ILE A 74 3.79 -2.63 2.07
C ILE A 74 2.37 -3.16 2.24
N TYR A 75 2.07 -4.29 1.61
CA TYR A 75 0.75 -4.91 1.66
C TYR A 75 0.80 -6.40 1.93
N THR A 76 -0.30 -6.92 2.45
CA THR A 76 -0.58 -8.35 2.59
C THR A 76 -1.97 -8.67 2.03
N PHE A 77 -2.16 -9.90 1.54
CA PHE A 77 -3.47 -10.42 1.21
C PHE A 77 -4.01 -11.23 2.40
N GLN A 78 -5.26 -11.00 2.74
CA GLN A 78 -5.94 -11.68 3.83
C GLN A 78 -7.33 -12.11 3.42
N SER A 79 -7.82 -13.21 4.01
CA SER A 79 -9.22 -13.58 3.92
C SER A 79 -9.98 -13.01 5.11
N ILE A 80 -11.04 -12.29 4.82
CA ILE A 80 -11.90 -11.70 5.84
C ILE A 80 -13.36 -12.13 5.66
N SER A 81 -14.07 -12.21 6.78
CA SER A 81 -15.52 -12.44 6.77
C SER A 81 -16.26 -11.15 6.38
N SER A 82 -17.24 -11.26 5.50
CA SER A 82 -18.09 -10.12 5.12
C SER A 82 -18.85 -9.54 6.30
N LYS A 83 -19.14 -10.32 7.34
CA LYS A 83 -19.71 -9.82 8.60
C LYS A 83 -18.83 -8.80 9.30
N TYR A 84 -17.53 -8.85 9.09
CA TYR A 84 -16.63 -7.87 9.67
C TYR A 84 -16.83 -6.47 9.08
N LEU A 85 -17.25 -6.40 7.81
CA LEU A 85 -17.40 -5.16 7.06
C LEU A 85 -18.85 -4.68 6.97
N TYR A 86 -19.80 -5.61 6.93
CA TYR A 86 -21.23 -5.31 6.74
C TYR A 86 -22.06 -5.94 7.84
N ASP A 87 -22.98 -5.16 8.39
CA ASP A 87 -24.02 -5.67 9.27
C ASP A 87 -25.09 -6.39 8.44
N ASN A 88 -25.62 -7.52 8.93
CA ASN A 88 -26.72 -8.27 8.32
C ASN A 88 -26.47 -8.95 6.97
N VAL A 89 -25.23 -9.27 6.63
CA VAL A 89 -24.86 -10.00 5.41
C VAL A 89 -24.56 -11.46 5.74
N LYS A 90 -24.75 -12.35 4.75
CA LYS A 90 -24.27 -13.74 4.85
C LYS A 90 -22.77 -13.75 5.10
N ASP A 91 -22.34 -14.67 5.98
CA ASP A 91 -20.94 -14.84 6.31
C ASP A 91 -20.20 -15.52 5.16
N GLU A 92 -19.60 -14.72 4.30
CA GLU A 92 -18.76 -15.16 3.18
C GLU A 92 -17.33 -14.70 3.39
N LEU A 93 -16.38 -15.58 3.11
CA LEU A 93 -14.96 -15.21 3.07
C LEU A 93 -14.67 -14.48 1.77
N SER A 94 -14.00 -13.36 1.90
CA SER A 94 -13.53 -12.56 0.77
C SER A 94 -12.05 -12.26 0.91
N THR A 95 -11.35 -12.17 -0.21
CA THR A 95 -9.97 -11.72 -0.21
C THR A 95 -9.92 -10.20 -0.08
N CYS A 96 -9.06 -9.74 0.81
CA CYS A 96 -8.79 -8.34 1.06
C CYS A 96 -7.29 -8.07 0.91
N MET A 97 -6.95 -6.92 0.33
CA MET A 97 -5.59 -6.39 0.45
C MET A 97 -5.52 -5.47 1.67
N VAL A 98 -4.60 -5.75 2.56
CA VAL A 98 -4.32 -4.88 3.71
C VAL A 98 -3.03 -4.13 3.45
N VAL A 99 -3.09 -2.81 3.36
CA VAL A 99 -1.91 -1.94 3.30
C VAL A 99 -1.40 -1.73 4.72
N GLU A 100 -0.26 -2.33 5.01
CA GLU A 100 0.36 -2.29 6.34
C GLU A 100 1.09 -0.96 6.58
N ASN A 101 1.83 -0.50 5.57
CA ASN A 101 2.62 0.72 5.65
C ASN A 101 2.48 1.53 4.36
N LEU A 102 2.42 2.84 4.50
CA LEU A 102 2.40 3.80 3.41
C LEU A 102 3.24 5.00 3.82
N ILE A 103 4.36 5.19 3.12
CA ILE A 103 5.43 6.12 3.52
C ILE A 103 5.76 7.03 2.34
N ALA A 104 6.01 8.31 2.62
CA ALA A 104 6.54 9.26 1.64
C ALA A 104 7.63 10.12 2.28
N SER A 105 8.73 10.32 1.54
CA SER A 105 9.92 11.05 2.03
C SER A 105 9.76 12.56 2.06
N SER A 106 8.85 13.11 1.27
CA SER A 106 8.68 14.56 1.12
C SER A 106 7.27 14.99 1.50
N PRO A 107 7.12 15.96 2.42
CA PRO A 107 5.79 16.50 2.73
C PRO A 107 5.15 17.24 1.55
N ILE A 108 5.94 17.79 0.63
CA ILE A 108 5.44 18.55 -0.53
C ILE A 108 4.77 17.63 -1.57
N LEU A 109 5.38 16.46 -1.83
CA LEU A 109 4.88 15.48 -2.80
C LEU A 109 4.12 14.32 -2.13
N LYS A 110 3.95 14.36 -0.83
CA LYS A 110 3.36 13.27 -0.04
C LYS A 110 2.02 12.80 -0.62
N GLN A 111 1.17 13.72 -0.98
CA GLN A 111 -0.16 13.43 -1.52
C GLN A 111 -0.10 12.70 -2.86
N GLN A 112 0.73 13.19 -3.79
CA GLN A 112 0.89 12.57 -5.11
C GLN A 112 1.55 11.18 -4.98
N VAL A 113 2.56 11.05 -4.11
CA VAL A 113 3.22 9.77 -3.84
C VAL A 113 2.22 8.77 -3.26
N PHE A 114 1.41 9.16 -2.29
CA PHE A 114 0.38 8.28 -1.72
C PHE A 114 -0.68 7.91 -2.74
N LEU A 115 -1.12 8.84 -3.56
CA LEU A 115 -2.12 8.60 -4.59
C LEU A 115 -1.64 7.54 -5.60
N VAL A 116 -0.45 7.68 -6.16
CA VAL A 116 0.07 6.72 -7.14
C VAL A 116 0.32 5.35 -6.53
N LEU A 117 0.78 5.28 -5.28
CA LEU A 117 0.98 4.02 -4.57
C LEU A 117 -0.36 3.32 -4.29
N VAL A 118 -1.34 4.05 -3.80
CA VAL A 118 -2.68 3.49 -3.51
C VAL A 118 -3.39 3.05 -4.79
N GLU A 119 -3.34 3.82 -5.86
CA GLU A 119 -3.92 3.42 -7.14
C GLU A 119 -3.26 2.15 -7.69
N SER A 120 -1.94 2.05 -7.59
CA SER A 120 -1.21 0.84 -7.99
C SER A 120 -1.60 -0.36 -7.12
N ALA A 121 -1.75 -0.17 -5.82
CA ALA A 121 -2.21 -1.21 -4.90
C ALA A 121 -3.64 -1.67 -5.23
N ILE A 122 -4.54 -0.76 -5.53
CA ILE A 122 -5.92 -1.08 -5.95
C ILE A 122 -5.91 -1.92 -7.24
N ASN A 123 -5.07 -1.58 -8.21
CA ASN A 123 -4.96 -2.35 -9.44
C ASN A 123 -4.45 -3.77 -9.20
N ILE A 124 -3.47 -3.93 -8.29
CA ILE A 124 -2.98 -5.25 -7.88
C ILE A 124 -4.08 -6.03 -7.15
N ALA A 125 -4.78 -5.39 -6.24
CA ALA A 125 -5.86 -6.00 -5.47
C ALA A 125 -6.98 -6.51 -6.41
N LYS A 126 -7.38 -5.72 -7.40
CA LYS A 126 -8.37 -6.13 -8.41
C LYS A 126 -7.91 -7.33 -9.23
N LYS A 127 -6.65 -7.35 -9.65
CA LYS A 127 -6.05 -8.49 -10.39
C LYS A 127 -6.03 -9.78 -9.56
N ASN A 128 -5.98 -9.66 -8.24
CA ASN A 128 -6.02 -10.77 -7.30
C ASN A 128 -7.43 -11.06 -6.75
N ASN A 129 -8.46 -10.55 -7.41
CA ASN A 129 -9.87 -10.75 -7.04
C ASN A 129 -10.22 -10.29 -5.63
N CYS A 130 -9.53 -9.29 -5.12
CA CYS A 130 -9.89 -8.67 -3.85
C CYS A 130 -11.19 -7.88 -3.99
N LYS A 131 -12.09 -8.04 -3.05
CA LYS A 131 -13.30 -7.22 -2.94
C LYS A 131 -13.05 -5.91 -2.21
N PHE A 132 -12.06 -5.90 -1.32
CA PHE A 132 -11.76 -4.77 -0.44
C PHE A 132 -10.29 -4.47 -0.40
N ILE A 133 -9.97 -3.21 -0.17
CA ILE A 133 -8.65 -2.76 0.25
C ILE A 133 -8.80 -2.05 1.60
N GLU A 134 -7.90 -2.35 2.52
CA GLU A 134 -7.83 -1.70 3.81
C GLU A 134 -6.58 -0.84 3.87
N LEU A 135 -6.76 0.44 4.14
CA LEU A 135 -5.70 1.45 4.18
C LEU A 135 -5.48 1.93 5.61
N PRO A 136 -4.25 2.30 5.99
CA PRO A 136 -4.02 3.02 7.23
C PRO A 136 -4.85 4.31 7.25
N LYS A 137 -5.38 4.68 8.42
CA LYS A 137 -6.09 5.94 8.55
C LYS A 137 -5.10 7.10 8.50
N PHE A 138 -5.27 7.97 7.52
CA PHE A 138 -4.55 9.25 7.46
C PHE A 138 -5.53 10.38 7.64
N ASP A 139 -5.14 11.44 8.30
CA ASP A 139 -5.97 12.61 8.47
C ASP A 139 -6.39 13.19 7.10
N GLU A 140 -6.11 14.34 6.73
CA GLU A 140 -6.66 14.98 5.52
C GLU A 140 -6.27 14.35 4.17
N THR A 141 -5.31 13.44 4.13
CA THR A 141 -4.77 12.86 2.89
C THR A 141 -5.80 12.06 2.11
N TYR A 142 -6.82 11.51 2.79
CA TYR A 142 -7.91 10.79 2.10
C TYR A 142 -8.82 11.67 1.27
N LYS A 143 -8.91 12.95 1.58
CA LYS A 143 -9.69 13.91 0.78
C LYS A 143 -9.17 14.02 -0.65
N LEU A 144 -7.97 13.53 -0.89
CA LEU A 144 -7.27 13.58 -2.18
C LEU A 144 -7.27 12.25 -2.92
N ILE A 145 -7.53 11.15 -2.20
CA ILE A 145 -7.86 9.89 -2.86
C ILE A 145 -9.15 10.14 -3.61
N ASN A 146 -9.06 10.04 -4.93
CA ASN A 146 -10.09 10.25 -5.90
C ASN A 146 -11.50 10.12 -5.30
N GLU A 147 -12.35 11.14 -5.43
CA GLU A 147 -13.75 11.16 -4.98
C GLU A 147 -14.53 9.90 -5.34
N LYS A 148 -14.13 9.23 -6.41
CA LYS A 148 -14.62 7.92 -6.82
C LYS A 148 -14.57 6.88 -5.71
N TYR A 149 -13.54 6.87 -4.87
CA TYR A 149 -13.36 5.90 -3.80
C TYR A 149 -13.96 6.36 -2.47
N LEU A 150 -14.11 7.66 -2.26
CA LEU A 150 -14.74 8.19 -1.03
C LEU A 150 -16.18 7.69 -0.86
N LYS A 151 -16.91 7.52 -1.96
CA LYS A 151 -18.28 6.98 -1.95
C LYS A 151 -18.35 5.47 -1.67
N LYS A 152 -17.22 4.79 -1.71
CA LYS A 152 -17.10 3.34 -1.51
C LYS A 152 -16.49 2.95 -0.16
N ILE A 153 -16.32 3.91 0.72
CA ILE A 153 -15.84 3.64 2.08
C ILE A 153 -16.92 2.85 2.82
N ILE A 154 -16.56 1.66 3.28
CA ILE A 154 -17.48 0.75 3.97
C ILE A 154 -17.35 0.93 5.48
N LYS A 155 -16.13 1.00 5.98
CA LYS A 155 -15.85 1.04 7.41
C LYS A 155 -14.64 1.92 7.70
N ILE A 156 -14.81 2.80 8.68
CA ILE A 156 -13.73 3.61 9.23
C ILE A 156 -13.65 3.28 10.72
N ASN A 157 -12.45 2.92 11.18
CA ASN A 157 -12.15 2.84 12.60
C ASN A 157 -11.01 3.82 12.95
N SER A 158 -10.54 3.80 14.21
CA SER A 158 -9.49 4.71 14.68
C SER A 158 -8.17 4.59 13.91
N PHE A 159 -7.93 3.45 13.26
CA PHE A 159 -6.63 3.10 12.67
C PHE A 159 -6.67 2.79 11.18
N ARG A 160 -7.82 2.37 10.65
CA ARG A 160 -7.92 1.87 9.27
C ARG A 160 -9.22 2.27 8.58
N THR A 161 -9.16 2.32 7.26
CA THR A 161 -10.30 2.59 6.39
C THR A 161 -10.43 1.46 5.37
N ALA A 162 -11.58 0.80 5.33
CA ALA A 162 -11.89 -0.23 4.34
C ALA A 162 -12.69 0.36 3.18
N ILE A 163 -12.27 0.07 1.95
CA ILE A 163 -12.86 0.55 0.71
C ILE A 163 -13.30 -0.63 -0.14
N ASP A 164 -14.54 -0.62 -0.61
CA ASP A 164 -15.04 -1.57 -1.60
C ASP A 164 -14.45 -1.22 -2.98
N ILE A 165 -13.74 -2.18 -3.56
CA ILE A 165 -13.10 -2.05 -4.89
C ILE A 165 -13.69 -3.03 -5.91
N SER A 166 -14.73 -3.75 -5.54
CA SER A 166 -15.43 -4.68 -6.42
C SER A 166 -16.15 -4.00 -7.59
#